data_b6aeec1ac0b0d4091110cba50bc3d94a
#
_entry.id   b6aeec1ac0b0d4091110cba50bc3d94a
#
_cell.length_a   1.000
_cell.length_b   1.000
_cell.length_c   1.000
_cell.angle_alpha   90.00
_cell.angle_beta   90.00
_cell.angle_gamma   90.00
#
_symmetry.space_group_name_H-M   'P 1'
#
loop_
_entity.id
_entity.type
_entity.pdbx_description
1 polymer ?
#
loop_
_entity_poly.entity_id
_entity_poly.type
_entity_poly.pdbx_seq_one_letter_code
_entity_poly.pdbx_strand_id
1 'polypeptide(L)'
;AVVGATGNVGREILQILEQRNFPINKIYCLASIRSKGKKLDFKNQQITVEDLSNFDFSNVQIGLFSPGSTVSAEYVPKASKKGCLVIDNTSYFRMHEDVPLVVPEVNGSVLHDFFKNDNRSNIISNPNCSTIQMVVALKPLHDMSIINRIVVSTYQSVSGKGKEAMDELFEQTKNIYANK
;
A
#
# COMPACT_ATOMS: atom_id res chain seq x y z
N ALA A 1 9.93 -6.19 -3.00
CA ALA A 1 9.32 -5.61 -4.20
C ALA A 1 8.33 -4.51 -3.82
N VAL A 2 8.21 -3.49 -4.66
CA VAL A 2 7.15 -2.47 -4.58
C VAL A 2 6.26 -2.64 -5.81
N VAL A 3 5.01 -3.03 -5.61
CA VAL A 3 4.02 -3.26 -6.67
C VAL A 3 3.11 -2.04 -6.77
N GLY A 4 2.95 -1.49 -7.97
CA GLY A 4 2.37 -0.18 -8.20
C GLY A 4 3.37 0.96 -8.02
N ALA A 5 4.66 0.68 -8.20
CA ALA A 5 5.78 1.58 -7.91
C ALA A 5 5.71 2.94 -8.64
N THR A 6 5.04 3.02 -9.78
CA THR A 6 4.91 4.26 -10.57
C THR A 6 3.75 5.16 -10.11
N GLY A 7 2.87 4.65 -9.25
CA GLY A 7 1.78 5.40 -8.64
C GLY A 7 2.24 6.34 -7.53
N ASN A 8 1.36 7.24 -7.07
CA ASN A 8 1.69 8.19 -6.00
C ASN A 8 2.14 7.46 -4.72
N VAL A 9 1.36 6.48 -4.26
CA VAL A 9 1.68 5.71 -3.03
C VAL A 9 2.95 4.87 -3.23
N GLY A 10 3.15 4.25 -4.40
CA GLY A 10 4.36 3.48 -4.67
C GLY A 10 5.64 4.31 -4.62
N ARG A 11 5.61 5.54 -5.11
CA ARG A 11 6.73 6.48 -5.03
C ARG A 11 6.99 6.92 -3.59
N GLU A 12 5.94 7.19 -2.83
CA GLU A 12 6.04 7.52 -1.41
C GLU A 12 6.65 6.36 -0.60
N ILE A 13 6.24 5.12 -0.89
CA ILE A 13 6.85 3.92 -0.27
C ILE A 13 8.37 3.90 -0.55
N LEU A 14 8.80 4.12 -1.79
CA LEU A 14 10.23 4.16 -2.13
C LEU A 14 10.96 5.25 -1.34
N GLN A 15 10.41 6.44 -1.29
CA GLN A 15 10.98 7.57 -0.56
C GLN A 15 11.10 7.27 0.95
N ILE A 16 10.07 6.69 1.57
CA ILE A 16 10.08 6.34 3.00
C ILE A 16 11.09 5.23 3.29
N LEU A 17 11.20 4.21 2.44
CA LEU A 17 12.20 3.16 2.58
C LEU A 17 13.63 3.73 2.55
N GLU A 18 13.88 4.73 1.70
CA GLU A 18 15.16 5.44 1.63
C GLU A 18 15.39 6.29 2.87
N GLN A 19 14.45 7.15 3.24
CA GLN A 19 14.54 8.03 4.42
C GLN A 19 14.79 7.25 5.72
N ARG A 20 14.16 6.09 5.86
CA ARG A 20 14.33 5.22 7.04
C ARG A 20 15.54 4.30 6.97
N ASN A 21 16.35 4.40 5.93
CA ASN A 21 17.49 3.50 5.70
C ASN A 21 17.13 2.02 5.85
N PHE A 22 15.93 1.65 5.37
CA PHE A 22 15.48 0.26 5.48
C PHE A 22 16.50 -0.69 4.84
N PRO A 23 16.87 -1.80 5.49
CA PRO A 23 17.88 -2.73 5.00
C PRO A 23 17.39 -3.50 3.78
N ILE A 24 17.82 -3.07 2.61
CA ILE A 24 17.43 -3.65 1.31
C ILE A 24 18.69 -4.06 0.56
N ASN A 25 18.80 -5.33 0.24
CA ASN A 25 19.85 -5.84 -0.64
C ASN A 25 19.48 -5.64 -2.11
N LYS A 26 18.23 -5.91 -2.46
CA LYS A 26 17.71 -5.76 -3.83
C LYS A 26 16.27 -5.27 -3.79
N ILE A 27 15.96 -4.30 -4.63
CA ILE A 27 14.61 -3.76 -4.79
C ILE A 27 14.10 -4.02 -6.21
N TYR A 28 12.83 -4.41 -6.31
CA TYR A 28 12.12 -4.56 -7.57
C TYR A 28 10.98 -3.55 -7.60
N CYS A 29 10.91 -2.75 -8.64
CA CYS A 29 9.83 -1.81 -8.90
C CYS A 29 8.92 -2.40 -9.97
N LEU A 30 7.70 -2.77 -9.59
CA LEU A 30 6.77 -3.48 -10.45
C LEU A 30 5.56 -2.60 -10.79
N ALA A 31 5.14 -2.64 -12.04
CA ALA A 31 3.94 -1.96 -12.52
C ALA A 31 3.36 -2.67 -13.75
N SER A 32 2.32 -2.08 -14.34
CA SER A 32 1.75 -2.61 -15.59
C SER A 32 2.74 -2.46 -16.76
N ILE A 33 2.51 -3.23 -17.83
CA ILE A 33 3.29 -3.18 -19.07
C ILE A 33 3.45 -1.75 -19.62
N ARG A 34 2.47 -0.87 -19.43
CA ARG A 34 2.53 0.54 -19.87
C ARG A 34 3.63 1.34 -19.17
N SER A 35 4.09 0.89 -18.03
CA SER A 35 5.15 1.53 -17.25
C SER A 35 6.48 0.80 -17.30
N LYS A 36 6.55 -0.35 -17.94
CA LYS A 36 7.78 -1.13 -18.12
C LYS A 36 8.88 -0.27 -18.75
N GLY A 37 10.09 -0.38 -18.22
CA GLY A 37 11.26 0.36 -18.69
C GLY A 37 11.39 1.79 -18.16
N LYS A 38 10.37 2.34 -17.48
CA LYS A 38 10.52 3.62 -16.76
C LYS A 38 11.56 3.45 -15.67
N LYS A 39 12.26 4.54 -15.34
CA LYS A 39 13.24 4.56 -14.27
C LYS A 39 12.70 5.32 -13.08
N LEU A 40 12.94 4.78 -11.89
CA LEU A 40 12.61 5.40 -10.60
C LEU A 40 13.89 5.52 -9.79
N ASP A 41 14.08 6.67 -9.16
CA ASP A 41 15.25 6.93 -8.31
C ASP A 41 15.06 6.25 -6.95
N PHE A 42 16.11 5.58 -6.46
CA PHE A 42 16.15 4.97 -5.13
C PHE A 42 17.62 4.87 -4.66
N LYS A 43 17.96 5.44 -3.50
CA LYS A 43 19.32 5.43 -2.92
C LYS A 43 20.41 5.76 -3.93
N ASN A 44 20.26 6.89 -4.63
CA ASN A 44 21.17 7.36 -5.66
C ASN A 44 21.36 6.43 -6.88
N GLN A 45 20.45 5.48 -7.09
CA GLN A 45 20.43 4.57 -8.23
C GLN A 45 19.11 4.69 -8.99
N GLN A 46 19.15 4.39 -10.28
CA GLN A 46 17.96 4.30 -11.12
C GLN A 46 17.51 2.84 -11.22
N ILE A 47 16.35 2.55 -10.66
CA ILE A 47 15.73 1.23 -10.73
C ILE A 47 14.78 1.19 -11.93
N THR A 48 14.98 0.23 -12.82
CA THR A 48 14.08 0.03 -13.96
C THR A 48 12.80 -0.68 -13.52
N VAL A 49 11.66 -0.13 -13.92
CA VAL A 49 10.34 -0.73 -13.66
C VAL A 49 10.14 -1.96 -14.52
N GLU A 50 9.82 -3.07 -13.89
CA GLU A 50 9.52 -4.34 -14.54
C GLU A 50 8.01 -4.56 -14.67
N ASP A 51 7.64 -5.43 -15.63
CA ASP A 51 6.24 -5.80 -15.82
C ASP A 51 5.80 -6.82 -14.79
N LEU A 52 4.77 -6.47 -14.02
CA LEU A 52 4.20 -7.33 -12.98
C LEU A 52 3.68 -8.66 -13.54
N SER A 53 3.14 -8.67 -14.77
CA SER A 53 2.49 -9.85 -15.35
C SER A 53 3.43 -11.04 -15.54
N ASN A 54 4.71 -10.77 -15.73
CA ASN A 54 5.74 -11.78 -15.98
C ASN A 54 6.74 -11.93 -14.83
N PHE A 55 6.46 -11.32 -13.67
CA PHE A 55 7.40 -11.29 -12.56
C PHE A 55 7.29 -12.54 -11.67
N ASP A 56 8.44 -13.16 -11.37
CA ASP A 56 8.51 -14.27 -10.41
C ASP A 56 8.89 -13.78 -9.01
N PHE A 57 8.00 -14.00 -8.06
CA PHE A 57 8.16 -13.60 -6.65
C PHE A 57 9.03 -14.56 -5.82
N SER A 58 9.56 -15.63 -6.38
CA SER A 58 10.31 -16.67 -5.64
C SER A 58 11.55 -16.14 -4.88
N ASN A 59 12.12 -15.02 -5.33
CA ASN A 59 13.28 -14.38 -4.71
C ASN A 59 12.93 -13.09 -3.95
N VAL A 60 11.66 -12.89 -3.61
CA VAL A 60 11.17 -11.70 -2.92
C VAL A 60 10.74 -12.06 -1.51
N GLN A 61 11.42 -11.50 -0.52
CA GLN A 61 11.07 -11.70 0.89
C GLN A 61 9.85 -10.87 1.30
N ILE A 62 9.79 -9.60 0.89
CA ILE A 62 8.72 -8.65 1.24
C ILE A 62 8.17 -7.98 -0.01
N GLY A 63 6.85 -7.98 -0.16
CA GLY A 63 6.13 -7.29 -1.22
C GLY A 63 5.22 -6.20 -0.65
N LEU A 64 5.45 -4.94 -1.03
CA LEU A 64 4.61 -3.80 -0.67
C LEU A 64 3.68 -3.50 -1.85
N PHE A 65 2.38 -3.73 -1.65
CA PHE A 65 1.38 -3.70 -2.73
C PHE A 65 0.50 -2.46 -2.65
N SER A 66 0.50 -1.67 -3.70
CA SER A 66 -0.39 -0.52 -3.88
C SER A 66 -0.84 -0.32 -5.34
N PRO A 67 -1.16 -1.41 -6.09
CA PRO A 67 -1.50 -1.31 -7.51
C PRO A 67 -2.99 -1.12 -7.79
N GLY A 68 -3.83 -1.02 -6.75
CA GLY A 68 -5.29 -1.07 -6.82
C GLY A 68 -5.86 -2.47 -6.53
N SER A 69 -7.12 -2.50 -6.08
CA SER A 69 -7.75 -3.71 -5.51
C SER A 69 -7.83 -4.89 -6.48
N THR A 70 -8.16 -4.65 -7.75
CA THR A 70 -8.26 -5.70 -8.77
C THR A 70 -6.91 -6.39 -9.00
N VAL A 71 -5.83 -5.61 -9.08
CA VAL A 71 -4.48 -6.15 -9.27
C VAL A 71 -4.01 -6.88 -8.00
N SER A 72 -4.30 -6.34 -6.82
CA SER A 72 -3.99 -7.04 -5.55
C SER A 72 -4.72 -8.37 -5.46
N ALA A 73 -6.01 -8.44 -5.80
CA ALA A 73 -6.76 -9.69 -5.81
C ALA A 73 -6.09 -10.80 -6.62
N GLU A 74 -5.46 -10.44 -7.73
CA GLU A 74 -4.80 -11.40 -8.62
C GLU A 74 -3.38 -11.76 -8.16
N TYR A 75 -2.55 -10.75 -7.84
CA TYR A 75 -1.10 -10.95 -7.66
C TYR A 75 -0.67 -11.19 -6.22
N VAL A 76 -1.39 -10.70 -5.21
CA VAL A 76 -1.06 -10.94 -3.81
C VAL A 76 -1.06 -12.43 -3.46
N PRO A 77 -2.07 -13.23 -3.84
CA PRO A 77 -2.04 -14.67 -3.60
C PRO A 77 -0.90 -15.39 -4.34
N LYS A 78 -0.54 -14.91 -5.54
CA LYS A 78 0.59 -15.47 -6.30
C LYS A 78 1.92 -15.22 -5.58
N ALA A 79 2.13 -14.00 -5.07
CA ALA A 79 3.31 -13.63 -4.31
C ALA A 79 3.39 -14.41 -2.98
N SER A 80 2.29 -14.46 -2.23
CA SER A 80 2.19 -15.18 -0.97
C SER A 80 2.52 -16.68 -1.12
N LYS A 81 1.99 -17.35 -2.15
CA LYS A 81 2.30 -18.75 -2.46
C LYS A 81 3.77 -19.01 -2.79
N LYS A 82 4.52 -18.00 -3.21
CA LYS A 82 5.97 -18.07 -3.45
C LYS A 82 6.80 -17.77 -2.18
N GLY A 83 6.16 -17.64 -1.03
CA GLY A 83 6.81 -17.33 0.25
C GLY A 83 7.06 -15.85 0.51
N CYS A 84 6.65 -14.96 -0.38
CA CYS A 84 6.74 -13.53 -0.18
C CYS A 84 5.77 -13.08 0.93
N LEU A 85 6.26 -12.36 1.94
CA LEU A 85 5.41 -11.66 2.90
C LEU A 85 4.84 -10.43 2.22
N VAL A 86 3.54 -10.39 2.05
CA VAL A 86 2.85 -9.28 1.37
C VAL A 86 2.24 -8.32 2.39
N ILE A 87 2.51 -7.03 2.22
CA ILE A 87 1.81 -5.95 2.91
C ILE A 87 0.96 -5.24 1.86
N ASP A 88 -0.36 -5.43 1.93
CA ASP A 88 -1.30 -4.89 0.95
C ASP A 88 -1.95 -3.60 1.45
N ASN A 89 -1.72 -2.52 0.71
CA ASN A 89 -2.31 -1.21 0.98
C ASN A 89 -3.65 -1.00 0.27
N THR A 90 -4.13 -1.97 -0.49
CA THR A 90 -5.43 -1.86 -1.19
C THR A 90 -6.59 -2.24 -0.28
N SER A 91 -7.81 -2.06 -0.73
CA SER A 91 -8.99 -2.42 0.05
C SER A 91 -9.37 -3.89 -0.04
N TYR A 92 -8.74 -4.67 -0.94
CA TYR A 92 -9.24 -6.00 -1.28
C TYR A 92 -9.22 -6.96 -0.08
N PHE A 93 -8.10 -7.07 0.63
CA PHE A 93 -7.93 -8.05 1.71
C PHE A 93 -8.38 -7.56 3.09
N ARG A 94 -8.84 -6.31 3.23
CA ARG A 94 -9.15 -5.71 4.55
C ARG A 94 -10.21 -6.45 5.36
N MET A 95 -11.15 -7.10 4.68
CA MET A 95 -12.27 -7.80 5.32
C MET A 95 -12.15 -9.33 5.21
N HIS A 96 -10.99 -9.85 4.81
CA HIS A 96 -10.74 -11.29 4.78
C HIS A 96 -10.35 -11.78 6.17
N GLU A 97 -11.04 -12.82 6.67
CA GLU A 97 -10.86 -13.35 8.04
C GLU A 97 -9.44 -13.86 8.31
N ASP A 98 -8.80 -14.46 7.29
CA ASP A 98 -7.45 -15.01 7.39
C ASP A 98 -6.33 -13.97 7.19
N VAL A 99 -6.67 -12.71 6.99
CA VAL A 99 -5.71 -11.61 6.74
C VAL A 99 -5.80 -10.58 7.84
N PRO A 100 -4.77 -10.42 8.68
CA PRO A 100 -4.80 -9.44 9.74
C PRO A 100 -4.80 -8.01 9.15
N LEU A 101 -5.71 -7.18 9.67
CA LEU A 101 -5.79 -5.76 9.38
C LEU A 101 -5.00 -5.01 10.46
N VAL A 102 -3.85 -4.43 10.09
CA VAL A 102 -2.87 -3.95 11.07
C VAL A 102 -2.54 -2.48 10.90
N VAL A 103 -2.53 -1.78 12.04
CA VAL A 103 -1.87 -0.49 12.25
C VAL A 103 -0.86 -0.72 13.38
N PRO A 104 0.45 -0.72 13.11
CA PRO A 104 1.47 -1.16 14.09
C PRO A 104 1.37 -0.46 15.45
N GLU A 105 1.09 0.84 15.46
CA GLU A 105 0.97 1.65 16.67
C GLU A 105 -0.30 1.36 17.47
N VAL A 106 -1.28 0.67 16.89
CA VAL A 106 -2.59 0.41 17.51
C VAL A 106 -2.75 -1.04 17.93
N ASN A 107 -2.47 -1.95 17.00
CA ASN A 107 -2.70 -3.39 17.18
C ASN A 107 -1.55 -4.26 16.64
N GLY A 108 -0.32 -3.74 16.60
CA GLY A 108 0.84 -4.45 16.09
C GLY A 108 1.12 -5.79 16.80
N SER A 109 0.67 -5.94 18.05
CA SER A 109 0.78 -7.19 18.82
C SER A 109 0.10 -8.39 18.15
N VAL A 110 -0.94 -8.18 17.32
CA VAL A 110 -1.62 -9.21 16.53
C VAL A 110 -0.63 -9.99 15.64
N LEU A 111 0.43 -9.32 15.21
CA LEU A 111 1.46 -9.96 14.37
C LEU A 111 2.27 -11.03 15.12
N HIS A 112 2.38 -10.97 16.44
CA HIS A 112 3.07 -12.00 17.21
C HIS A 112 2.39 -13.37 17.06
N ASP A 113 1.07 -13.41 17.14
CA ASP A 113 0.32 -14.67 17.00
C ASP A 113 0.19 -15.07 15.52
N PHE A 114 0.06 -14.08 14.64
CA PHE A 114 0.08 -14.30 13.20
C PHE A 114 1.38 -15.04 12.76
N PHE A 115 2.55 -14.60 13.21
CA PHE A 115 3.82 -15.20 12.83
C PHE A 115 4.09 -16.56 13.50
N LYS A 116 3.40 -16.91 14.58
CA LYS A 116 3.49 -18.24 15.21
C LYS A 116 2.65 -19.31 14.49
N ASN A 117 1.68 -18.91 13.68
CA ASN A 117 0.83 -19.84 12.96
C ASN A 117 1.50 -20.28 11.65
N ASP A 118 1.92 -21.53 11.58
CA ASP A 118 2.60 -22.11 10.41
C ASP A 118 1.68 -22.21 9.17
N ASN A 119 0.36 -22.26 9.38
CA ASN A 119 -0.64 -22.32 8.31
C ASN A 119 -1.17 -20.94 7.89
N ARG A 120 -0.53 -19.84 8.35
CA ARG A 120 -0.97 -18.49 8.01
C ARG A 120 -0.84 -18.20 6.52
N SER A 121 -1.68 -17.32 6.04
CA SER A 121 -1.40 -16.59 4.79
C SER A 121 -0.17 -15.69 5.01
N ASN A 122 0.70 -15.52 4.01
CA ASN A 122 1.76 -14.53 4.10
C ASN A 122 1.27 -13.13 3.67
N ILE A 123 0.06 -12.74 4.09
CA ILE A 123 -0.59 -11.50 3.69
C ILE A 123 -0.98 -10.71 4.94
N ILE A 124 -0.61 -9.45 4.96
CA ILE A 124 -1.01 -8.46 5.97
C ILE A 124 -1.67 -7.31 5.22
N SER A 125 -2.79 -6.83 5.71
CA SER A 125 -3.48 -5.67 5.11
C SER A 125 -3.42 -4.48 6.06
N ASN A 126 -3.34 -3.28 5.51
CA ASN A 126 -3.49 -2.04 6.29
C ASN A 126 -4.78 -1.32 5.91
N PRO A 127 -5.39 -0.59 6.88
CA PRO A 127 -6.66 0.09 6.68
C PRO A 127 -6.59 1.24 5.67
N ASN A 128 -7.72 1.88 5.46
CA ASN A 128 -7.81 3.13 4.71
C ASN A 128 -6.96 4.23 5.38
N CYS A 129 -6.37 5.11 4.57
CA CYS A 129 -5.48 6.18 5.05
C CYS A 129 -6.13 7.09 6.11
N SER A 130 -7.40 7.49 5.93
CA SER A 130 -8.12 8.29 6.92
C SER A 130 -8.32 7.52 8.22
N THR A 131 -8.61 6.22 8.13
CA THR A 131 -8.75 5.34 9.30
C THR A 131 -7.45 5.23 10.08
N ILE A 132 -6.32 5.01 9.40
CA ILE A 132 -5.01 4.90 10.05
C ILE A 132 -4.71 6.16 10.87
N GLN A 133 -4.84 7.34 10.27
CA GLN A 133 -4.59 8.61 10.94
C GLN A 133 -5.47 8.77 12.19
N MET A 134 -6.76 8.46 12.07
CA MET A 134 -7.73 8.57 13.15
C MET A 134 -7.39 7.62 14.30
N VAL A 135 -7.17 6.33 14.02
CA VAL A 135 -6.96 5.34 15.10
C VAL A 135 -5.63 5.53 15.81
N VAL A 136 -4.58 5.96 15.11
CA VAL A 136 -3.30 6.30 15.73
C VAL A 136 -3.45 7.48 16.70
N ALA A 137 -4.20 8.51 16.32
CA ALA A 137 -4.47 9.66 17.20
C ALA A 137 -5.35 9.30 18.39
N LEU A 138 -6.34 8.40 18.19
CA LEU A 138 -7.30 8.03 19.23
C LEU A 138 -6.79 6.94 20.17
N LYS A 139 -5.79 6.15 19.78
CA LYS A 139 -5.28 5.02 20.58
C LYS A 139 -4.86 5.43 21.98
N PRO A 140 -4.01 6.46 22.19
CA PRO A 140 -3.65 6.90 23.55
C PRO A 140 -4.84 7.33 24.38
N LEU A 141 -5.83 7.99 23.79
CA LEU A 141 -7.04 8.40 24.48
C LEU A 141 -7.90 7.21 24.89
N HIS A 142 -8.03 6.22 23.99
CA HIS A 142 -8.76 4.99 24.26
C HIS A 142 -8.11 4.17 25.38
N ASP A 143 -6.79 4.17 25.48
CA ASP A 143 -6.05 3.47 26.54
C ASP A 143 -6.23 4.12 27.91
N MET A 144 -6.42 5.45 27.93
CA MET A 144 -6.71 6.19 29.17
C MET A 144 -8.19 6.06 29.60
N SER A 145 -9.10 6.03 28.63
CA SER A 145 -10.53 5.96 28.87
C SER A 145 -11.24 5.38 27.64
N ILE A 146 -12.04 4.35 27.85
CA ILE A 146 -12.71 3.63 26.76
C ILE A 146 -13.58 4.56 25.92
N ILE A 147 -13.27 4.69 24.65
CA ILE A 147 -14.08 5.42 23.68
C ILE A 147 -15.25 4.51 23.27
N ASN A 148 -16.46 4.93 23.60
CA ASN A 148 -17.69 4.18 23.29
C ASN A 148 -18.27 4.55 21.92
N ARG A 149 -17.99 5.75 21.42
CA ARG A 149 -18.56 6.24 20.16
C ARG A 149 -17.63 7.25 19.50
N ILE A 150 -17.50 7.12 18.17
CA ILE A 150 -16.81 8.09 17.32
C ILE A 150 -17.82 8.61 16.30
N VAL A 151 -17.92 9.93 16.17
CA VAL A 151 -18.65 10.61 15.08
C VAL A 151 -17.61 11.40 14.30
N VAL A 152 -17.48 11.12 13.01
CA VAL A 152 -16.44 11.72 12.17
C VAL A 152 -17.00 12.16 10.82
N SER A 153 -16.56 13.32 10.36
CA SER A 153 -16.74 13.81 9.00
C SER A 153 -15.38 13.96 8.34
N THR A 154 -15.23 13.46 7.14
CA THR A 154 -13.94 13.44 6.44
C THR A 154 -14.01 14.18 5.11
N TYR A 155 -12.91 14.88 4.79
CA TYR A 155 -12.67 15.49 3.48
C TYR A 155 -11.40 14.84 2.92
N GLN A 156 -11.51 14.21 1.76
CA GLN A 156 -10.39 13.53 1.14
C GLN A 156 -9.95 14.24 -0.14
N SER A 157 -8.64 14.44 -0.30
CA SER A 157 -8.04 14.90 -1.54
C SER A 157 -8.29 13.91 -2.68
N VAL A 158 -8.53 14.41 -3.89
CA VAL A 158 -8.69 13.57 -5.10
C VAL A 158 -7.46 12.73 -5.42
N SER A 159 -6.27 13.14 -4.96
CA SER A 159 -5.03 12.36 -5.10
C SER A 159 -5.13 10.96 -4.48
N GLY A 160 -6.00 10.77 -3.48
CA GLY A 160 -6.28 9.48 -2.87
C GLY A 160 -6.93 8.45 -3.81
N LYS A 161 -7.60 8.93 -4.88
CA LYS A 161 -8.13 8.08 -5.97
C LYS A 161 -7.13 7.82 -7.09
N GLY A 162 -5.97 8.47 -7.05
CA GLY A 162 -4.91 8.31 -8.04
C GLY A 162 -4.94 9.33 -9.16
N LYS A 163 -4.10 9.06 -10.17
CA LYS A 163 -3.83 10.02 -11.24
C LYS A 163 -5.07 10.38 -12.06
N GLU A 164 -5.91 9.41 -12.38
CA GLU A 164 -7.11 9.62 -13.23
C GLU A 164 -8.06 10.65 -12.61
N ALA A 165 -8.31 10.58 -11.30
CA ALA A 165 -9.17 11.55 -10.61
C ALA A 165 -8.52 12.94 -10.50
N MET A 166 -7.20 13.01 -10.40
CA MET A 166 -6.47 14.30 -10.43
C MET A 166 -6.56 14.94 -11.81
N ASP A 167 -6.39 14.15 -12.87
CA ASP A 167 -6.52 14.62 -14.27
C ASP A 167 -7.97 15.08 -14.54
N GLU A 168 -8.97 14.33 -14.06
CA GLU A 168 -10.38 14.71 -14.17
C GLU A 168 -10.68 16.04 -13.47
N LEU A 169 -10.21 16.22 -12.22
CA LEU A 169 -10.39 17.49 -11.51
C LEU A 169 -9.76 18.66 -12.27
N PHE A 170 -8.56 18.44 -12.83
CA PHE A 170 -7.86 19.46 -13.60
C PHE A 170 -8.66 19.86 -14.86
N GLU A 171 -9.13 18.88 -15.62
CA GLU A 171 -9.92 19.16 -16.85
C GLU A 171 -11.28 19.80 -16.52
N GLN A 172 -11.96 19.36 -15.48
CA GLN A 172 -13.21 20.01 -15.03
C GLN A 172 -12.96 21.47 -14.63
N THR A 173 -11.93 21.72 -13.85
CA THR A 173 -11.56 23.08 -13.42
C THR A 173 -11.23 23.98 -14.62
N LYS A 174 -10.41 23.49 -15.54
CA LYS A 174 -10.03 24.18 -16.77
C LYS A 174 -11.27 24.53 -17.62
N ASN A 175 -12.21 23.59 -17.75
CA ASN A 175 -13.45 23.82 -18.55
C ASN A 175 -14.34 24.90 -17.93
N ILE A 176 -14.41 24.99 -16.60
CA ILE A 176 -15.16 26.05 -15.91
C ILE A 176 -14.53 27.43 -16.24
N TYR A 177 -13.23 27.55 -16.16
CA TYR A 177 -12.53 28.83 -16.45
C TYR A 177 -12.48 29.16 -17.95
N ALA A 178 -12.57 28.17 -18.83
CA ALA A 178 -12.61 28.35 -20.27
C ALA A 178 -14.00 28.63 -20.82
N ASN A 179 -15.06 28.73 -19.97
CA ASN A 179 -16.47 28.92 -20.35
C ASN A 179 -16.97 27.88 -21.37
N LYS A 180 -16.56 26.63 -21.22
CA LYS A 180 -17.00 25.52 -22.07
C LYS A 180 -17.94 24.59 -21.31
#